data_99fe477d87fff7e29bf2059e746834ba
#
_entry.id   99fe477d87fff7e29bf2059e746834ba
#
_cell.length_a   1.000
_cell.length_b   1.000
_cell.length_c   1.000
_cell.angle_alpha   90.00
_cell.angle_beta   90.00
_cell.angle_gamma   90.00
#
_symmetry.space_group_name_H-M   'P 1'
#
loop_
_entity.id
_entity.type
_entity.pdbx_description
1 polymer ?
#
loop_
_entity_poly.entity_id
_entity_poly.type
_entity_poly.pdbx_seq_one_letter_code
_entity_poly.pdbx_strand_id
1 'polypeptide(L)'
;MVARTKQKQRGQAKRARKRMILIGCEGKNQTEQNYFKEFNQTQKNYTIQPASGNSTDPKGIVEDTINSIQKSKMEPKEGDLAFCLFDSDTDTQKQEQIDQAVSRAKQKGIEVLLSVPCFEVWFLQHFQYSTGQLTGNQAIRALKKFIPEYEKSKSVFFQLESSVDIAVDHA
;
A
#
# COMPACT_ATOMS: atom_id res chain seq x y z
N MET A 1 -50.49 40.40 16.50
CA MET A 1 -49.01 40.25 16.55
C MET A 1 -48.68 38.78 16.39
N VAL A 2 -48.09 38.42 15.27
CA VAL A 2 -47.75 37.02 14.99
C VAL A 2 -46.26 36.81 15.31
N ALA A 3 -45.98 35.94 16.29
CA ALA A 3 -44.63 35.65 16.72
C ALA A 3 -43.88 34.82 15.62
N ARG A 4 -42.80 35.38 15.07
CA ARG A 4 -41.90 34.70 14.12
C ARG A 4 -41.05 33.69 14.88
N THR A 5 -41.34 32.41 14.71
CA THR A 5 -40.50 31.32 15.22
C THR A 5 -39.15 31.31 14.45
N LYS A 6 -38.05 31.58 15.16
CA LYS A 6 -36.68 31.43 14.62
C LYS A 6 -36.41 29.97 14.33
N GLN A 7 -36.31 29.62 13.04
CA GLN A 7 -35.78 28.33 12.61
C GLN A 7 -34.34 28.19 13.05
N LYS A 8 -34.08 27.18 13.91
CA LYS A 8 -32.75 26.79 14.37
C LYS A 8 -32.01 26.15 13.18
N GLN A 9 -31.05 26.84 12.59
CA GLN A 9 -30.14 26.24 11.60
C GLN A 9 -29.45 25.06 12.26
N ARG A 10 -29.71 23.85 11.72
CA ARG A 10 -28.94 22.66 12.06
C ARG A 10 -27.54 22.87 11.48
N GLY A 11 -26.56 23.12 12.35
CA GLY A 11 -25.16 23.15 11.98
C GLY A 11 -24.81 21.79 11.34
N GLN A 12 -24.43 21.79 10.07
CA GLN A 12 -23.84 20.63 9.44
C GLN A 12 -22.54 20.32 10.20
N ALA A 13 -22.52 19.20 10.92
CA ALA A 13 -21.29 18.68 11.52
C ALA A 13 -20.28 18.53 10.37
N LYS A 14 -19.17 19.28 10.43
CA LYS A 14 -18.07 19.14 9.46
C LYS A 14 -17.60 17.69 9.52
N ARG A 15 -17.78 16.95 8.43
CA ARG A 15 -17.31 15.56 8.32
C ARG A 15 -15.81 15.57 8.57
N ALA A 16 -15.34 14.80 9.54
CA ALA A 16 -13.91 14.70 9.83
C ALA A 16 -13.16 14.26 8.57
N ARG A 17 -12.03 14.92 8.29
CA ARG A 17 -11.14 14.55 7.16
C ARG A 17 -10.64 13.12 7.38
N LYS A 18 -10.72 12.29 6.35
CA LYS A 18 -10.06 10.98 6.37
C LYS A 18 -8.56 11.18 6.22
N ARG A 19 -7.79 10.41 6.97
CA ARG A 19 -6.35 10.34 6.78
C ARG A 19 -6.02 9.76 5.40
N MET A 20 -4.97 10.24 4.79
CA MET A 20 -4.48 9.72 3.52
C MET A 20 -3.30 8.79 3.77
N ILE A 21 -3.32 7.63 3.12
CA ILE A 21 -2.19 6.71 3.03
C ILE A 21 -1.80 6.66 1.56
N LEU A 22 -0.64 7.20 1.23
CA LEU A 22 -0.11 7.20 -0.13
C LEU A 22 0.87 6.03 -0.28
N ILE A 23 0.72 5.23 -1.32
CA ILE A 23 1.54 4.05 -1.55
C ILE A 23 2.21 4.13 -2.93
N GLY A 24 3.54 4.26 -2.94
CA GLY A 24 4.37 4.08 -4.12
C GLY A 24 4.76 2.63 -4.30
N CYS A 25 4.54 2.07 -5.46
CA CYS A 25 4.92 0.70 -5.80
C CYS A 25 5.18 0.58 -7.30
N GLU A 26 5.67 -0.56 -7.74
CA GLU A 26 5.96 -0.80 -9.15
C GLU A 26 4.72 -0.57 -10.03
N GLY A 27 4.85 0.29 -11.04
CA GLY A 27 3.73 0.71 -11.88
C GLY A 27 3.24 -0.36 -12.86
N LYS A 28 4.07 -1.36 -13.18
CA LYS A 28 3.82 -2.28 -14.30
C LYS A 28 2.75 -3.34 -14.01
N ASN A 29 2.84 -4.01 -12.87
CA ASN A 29 1.96 -5.15 -12.56
C ASN A 29 0.74 -4.79 -11.72
N GLN A 30 0.77 -3.66 -11.01
CA GLN A 30 -0.32 -3.14 -10.19
C GLN A 30 -0.86 -4.10 -9.10
N THR A 31 -0.17 -5.21 -8.79
CA THR A 31 -0.60 -6.20 -7.81
C THR A 31 -0.82 -5.57 -6.45
N GLU A 32 0.18 -4.82 -5.97
CA GLU A 32 0.17 -4.10 -4.70
C GLU A 32 -0.92 -3.03 -4.69
N GLN A 33 -1.00 -2.24 -5.77
CA GLN A 33 -1.99 -1.18 -5.89
C GLN A 33 -3.42 -1.73 -5.81
N ASN A 34 -3.69 -2.82 -6.52
CA ASN A 34 -4.99 -3.45 -6.54
C ASN A 34 -5.35 -4.02 -5.16
N TYR A 35 -4.40 -4.66 -4.48
CA TYR A 35 -4.62 -5.16 -3.13
C TYR A 35 -4.96 -4.05 -2.14
N PHE A 36 -4.13 -3.03 -2.06
CA PHE A 36 -4.32 -1.96 -1.07
C PHE A 36 -5.52 -1.07 -1.34
N LYS A 37 -5.90 -0.85 -2.60
CA LYS A 37 -7.10 -0.06 -2.94
C LYS A 37 -8.40 -0.68 -2.39
N GLU A 38 -8.47 -2.00 -2.29
CA GLU A 38 -9.67 -2.69 -1.82
C GLU A 38 -10.01 -2.35 -0.37
N PHE A 39 -9.03 -2.03 0.46
CA PHE A 39 -9.27 -1.56 1.83
C PHE A 39 -10.12 -0.29 1.89
N ASN A 40 -10.18 0.51 0.83
CA ASN A 40 -11.04 1.70 0.79
C ASN A 40 -12.54 1.36 0.88
N GLN A 41 -12.94 0.15 0.56
CA GLN A 41 -14.33 -0.29 0.62
C GLN A 41 -14.77 -0.56 2.06
N THR A 42 -13.86 -1.05 2.90
CA THR A 42 -14.15 -1.47 4.28
C THR A 42 -13.77 -0.41 5.31
N GLN A 43 -12.79 0.47 5.01
CA GLN A 43 -12.25 1.43 5.96
C GLN A 43 -12.93 2.80 5.89
N LYS A 44 -13.23 3.35 7.07
CA LYS A 44 -13.92 4.66 7.20
C LYS A 44 -12.99 5.80 7.62
N ASN A 45 -11.87 5.47 8.26
CA ASN A 45 -11.00 6.45 8.92
C ASN A 45 -9.86 6.96 8.03
N TYR A 46 -9.51 6.20 6.99
CA TYR A 46 -8.46 6.56 6.06
C TYR A 46 -8.85 6.26 4.61
N THR A 47 -8.06 6.78 3.69
CA THR A 47 -8.16 6.47 2.25
C THR A 47 -6.78 6.13 1.73
N ILE A 48 -6.64 4.98 1.08
CA ILE A 48 -5.40 4.56 0.42
C ILE A 48 -5.42 5.03 -1.03
N GLN A 49 -4.35 5.67 -1.45
CA GLN A 49 -4.15 6.12 -2.81
C GLN A 49 -2.79 5.64 -3.35
N PRO A 50 -2.73 5.08 -4.56
CA PRO A 50 -1.46 4.81 -5.20
C PRO A 50 -0.79 6.13 -5.59
N ALA A 51 0.53 6.20 -5.51
CA ALA A 51 1.30 7.28 -6.08
C ALA A 51 1.14 7.28 -7.61
N SER A 52 1.09 8.49 -8.17
CA SER A 52 1.02 8.66 -9.63
C SER A 52 2.41 8.51 -10.23
N GLY A 53 2.57 7.58 -11.15
CA GLY A 53 3.81 7.31 -11.87
C GLY A 53 3.80 5.91 -12.45
N ASN A 54 4.78 5.61 -13.28
CA ASN A 54 4.94 4.31 -13.94
C ASN A 54 6.36 3.74 -13.75
N SER A 55 7.09 4.26 -12.77
CA SER A 55 8.44 3.80 -12.50
C SER A 55 8.45 2.34 -12.04
N THR A 56 9.48 1.62 -12.44
CA THR A 56 9.69 0.21 -12.11
C THR A 56 10.96 -0.02 -11.29
N ASP A 57 11.77 1.01 -11.15
CA ASP A 57 12.99 1.00 -10.34
C ASP A 57 12.76 1.69 -9.00
N PRO A 58 13.47 1.29 -7.93
CA PRO A 58 13.25 1.82 -6.59
C PRO A 58 13.39 3.35 -6.49
N LYS A 59 14.37 3.93 -7.18
CA LYS A 59 14.60 5.38 -7.16
C LYS A 59 13.46 6.14 -7.83
N GLY A 60 13.01 5.67 -8.97
CA GLY A 60 11.88 6.25 -9.69
C GLY A 60 10.59 6.18 -8.89
N ILE A 61 10.31 5.04 -8.21
CA ILE A 61 9.15 4.88 -7.34
C ILE A 61 9.16 5.90 -6.20
N VAL A 62 10.32 6.15 -5.58
CA VAL A 62 10.44 7.17 -4.54
C VAL A 62 10.16 8.58 -5.08
N GLU A 63 10.72 8.94 -6.24
CA GLU A 63 10.48 10.26 -6.83
C GLU A 63 9.01 10.43 -7.28
N ASP A 64 8.38 9.40 -7.83
CA ASP A 64 6.94 9.39 -8.14
C ASP A 64 6.10 9.61 -6.87
N THR A 65 6.50 8.98 -5.76
CA THR A 65 5.84 9.14 -4.47
C THR A 65 6.02 10.56 -3.93
N ILE A 66 7.23 11.14 -3.98
CA ILE A 66 7.50 12.52 -3.57
C ILE A 66 6.64 13.50 -4.38
N ASN A 67 6.58 13.33 -5.70
CA ASN A 67 5.75 14.15 -6.57
C ASN A 67 4.25 14.04 -6.22
N SER A 68 3.82 12.83 -5.85
CA SER A 68 2.42 12.58 -5.47
C SER A 68 2.08 13.20 -4.11
N ILE A 69 2.98 13.18 -3.13
CA ILE A 69 2.83 13.88 -1.85
C ILE A 69 2.55 15.36 -2.08
N GLN A 70 3.36 16.01 -2.95
CA GLN A 70 3.20 17.43 -3.27
C GLN A 70 1.86 17.73 -3.95
N LYS A 71 1.46 16.91 -4.92
CA LYS A 71 0.20 17.08 -5.65
C LYS A 71 -1.05 16.85 -4.77
N SER A 72 -0.99 15.86 -3.88
CA SER A 72 -2.12 15.46 -3.03
C SER A 72 -2.30 16.37 -1.80
N LYS A 73 -1.41 17.33 -1.58
CA LYS A 73 -1.44 18.21 -0.41
C LYS A 73 -1.53 17.41 0.91
N MET A 74 -0.69 16.39 1.02
CA MET A 74 -0.65 15.58 2.23
C MET A 74 -0.29 16.40 3.46
N GLU A 75 -0.90 16.08 4.59
CA GLU A 75 -0.71 16.74 5.87
C GLU A 75 -0.22 15.74 6.93
N PRO A 76 1.10 15.48 7.02
CA PRO A 76 1.64 14.51 7.97
C PRO A 76 1.29 14.81 9.43
N LYS A 77 1.15 16.10 9.77
CA LYS A 77 0.72 16.54 11.12
C LYS A 77 -0.72 16.11 11.45
N GLU A 78 -1.55 15.88 10.45
CA GLU A 78 -2.92 15.37 10.57
C GLU A 78 -2.97 13.82 10.47
N GLY A 79 -1.81 13.18 10.41
CA GLY A 79 -1.67 11.72 10.40
C GLY A 79 -1.71 11.09 9.01
N ASP A 80 -1.45 11.84 7.93
CA ASP A 80 -1.24 11.26 6.61
C ASP A 80 0.11 10.54 6.57
N LEU A 81 0.16 9.39 5.89
CA LEU A 81 1.33 8.53 5.80
C LEU A 81 1.68 8.25 4.35
N ALA A 82 2.96 8.10 4.06
CA ALA A 82 3.44 7.71 2.74
C ALA A 82 4.39 6.51 2.85
N PHE A 83 4.20 5.54 1.97
CA PHE A 83 4.99 4.32 1.89
C PHE A 83 5.50 4.11 0.48
N CYS A 84 6.68 3.49 0.37
CA CYS A 84 7.16 2.88 -0.87
C CYS A 84 7.35 1.38 -0.66
N LEU A 85 6.87 0.58 -1.60
CA LEU A 85 7.02 -0.87 -1.58
C LEU A 85 7.98 -1.28 -2.70
N PHE A 86 8.97 -2.09 -2.36
CA PHE A 86 9.93 -2.65 -3.29
C PHE A 86 10.01 -4.16 -3.16
N ASP A 87 10.14 -4.84 -4.27
CA ASP A 87 10.55 -6.23 -4.29
C ASP A 87 12.07 -6.32 -4.23
N SER A 88 12.58 -7.03 -3.22
CA SER A 88 14.02 -7.25 -3.05
C SER A 88 14.41 -8.62 -3.60
N ASP A 89 14.77 -8.65 -4.90
CA ASP A 89 15.45 -9.81 -5.47
C ASP A 89 16.86 -9.94 -4.88
N THR A 90 17.42 -11.14 -4.97
CA THR A 90 18.79 -11.45 -4.49
C THR A 90 19.92 -10.85 -5.34
N ASP A 91 19.61 -9.96 -6.29
CA ASP A 91 20.59 -9.30 -7.15
C ASP A 91 21.31 -8.18 -6.40
N THR A 92 22.63 -8.28 -6.28
CA THR A 92 23.49 -7.32 -5.58
C THR A 92 23.46 -5.91 -6.16
N GLN A 93 23.32 -5.76 -7.49
CA GLN A 93 23.22 -4.44 -8.12
C GLN A 93 21.90 -3.76 -7.77
N LYS A 94 20.82 -4.53 -7.66
CA LYS A 94 19.52 -4.04 -7.24
C LYS A 94 19.51 -3.61 -5.76
N GLN A 95 20.29 -4.30 -4.92
CA GLN A 95 20.42 -3.96 -3.52
C GLN A 95 20.99 -2.56 -3.31
N GLU A 96 22.02 -2.17 -4.03
CA GLU A 96 22.59 -0.82 -3.94
C GLU A 96 21.57 0.26 -4.35
N GLN A 97 20.79 -0.01 -5.40
CA GLN A 97 19.70 0.90 -5.81
C GLN A 97 18.61 1.02 -4.74
N ILE A 98 18.26 -0.09 -4.08
CA ILE A 98 17.30 -0.10 -2.96
C ILE A 98 17.85 0.74 -1.81
N ASP A 99 19.11 0.57 -1.41
CA ASP A 99 19.72 1.31 -0.30
C ASP A 99 19.72 2.83 -0.54
N GLN A 100 20.03 3.25 -1.77
CA GLN A 100 19.94 4.66 -2.17
C GLN A 100 18.49 5.17 -2.13
N ALA A 101 17.53 4.38 -2.61
CA ALA A 101 16.11 4.72 -2.59
C ALA A 101 15.57 4.81 -1.15
N VAL A 102 15.93 3.87 -0.27
CA VAL A 102 15.60 3.89 1.16
C VAL A 102 16.11 5.15 1.83
N SER A 103 17.39 5.52 1.61
CA SER A 103 17.96 6.75 2.13
C SER A 103 17.20 7.98 1.67
N ARG A 104 16.83 8.03 0.40
CA ARG A 104 16.06 9.12 -0.20
C ARG A 104 14.65 9.22 0.35
N ALA A 105 13.96 8.10 0.46
CA ALA A 105 12.61 8.01 1.05
C ALA A 105 12.61 8.52 2.50
N LYS A 106 13.55 8.04 3.32
CA LYS A 106 13.69 8.45 4.72
C LYS A 106 13.88 9.94 4.88
N GLN A 107 14.69 10.59 4.02
CA GLN A 107 14.88 12.05 4.04
C GLN A 107 13.58 12.82 3.76
N LYS A 108 12.60 12.19 3.15
CA LYS A 108 11.29 12.77 2.79
C LYS A 108 10.16 12.32 3.71
N GLY A 109 10.47 11.59 4.77
CA GLY A 109 9.46 11.07 5.70
C GLY A 109 8.57 9.98 5.07
N ILE A 110 9.09 9.27 4.06
CA ILE A 110 8.42 8.14 3.41
C ILE A 110 8.97 6.87 4.03
N GLU A 111 8.09 5.98 4.49
CA GLU A 111 8.47 4.67 4.98
C GLU A 111 8.66 3.69 3.82
N VAL A 112 9.62 2.76 3.97
CA VAL A 112 9.90 1.75 2.96
C VAL A 112 9.58 0.37 3.49
N LEU A 113 8.81 -0.39 2.73
CA LEU A 113 8.49 -1.79 2.98
C LEU A 113 9.15 -2.64 1.89
N LEU A 114 9.93 -3.64 2.31
CA LEU A 114 10.62 -4.56 1.41
C LEU A 114 9.92 -5.91 1.43
N SER A 115 9.55 -6.39 0.24
CA SER A 115 9.07 -7.76 0.06
C SER A 115 10.22 -8.64 -0.42
N VAL A 116 10.49 -9.73 0.28
CA VAL A 116 11.60 -10.64 -0.05
C VAL A 116 11.05 -12.03 -0.36
N PRO A 117 11.19 -12.51 -1.58
CA PRO A 117 11.75 -11.87 -2.77
C PRO A 117 10.74 -10.96 -3.51
N CYS A 118 9.44 -11.10 -3.29
CA CYS A 118 8.38 -10.39 -4.00
C CYS A 118 7.11 -10.28 -3.16
N PHE A 119 6.20 -9.40 -3.57
CA PHE A 119 4.97 -9.10 -2.84
C PHE A 119 4.04 -10.31 -2.63
N GLU A 120 4.11 -11.32 -3.48
CA GLU A 120 3.33 -12.55 -3.33
C GLU A 120 3.65 -13.33 -2.04
N VAL A 121 4.80 -13.09 -1.42
CA VAL A 121 5.11 -13.64 -0.08
C VAL A 121 4.14 -13.09 0.96
N TRP A 122 3.75 -11.82 0.88
CA TRP A 122 2.71 -11.26 1.74
C TRP A 122 1.38 -12.02 1.57
N PHE A 123 0.97 -12.33 0.34
CA PHE A 123 -0.24 -13.14 0.12
C PHE A 123 -0.12 -14.54 0.71
N LEU A 124 1.08 -15.13 0.66
CA LEU A 124 1.32 -16.46 1.22
C LEU A 124 1.19 -16.49 2.74
N GLN A 125 1.56 -15.41 3.44
CA GLN A 125 1.41 -15.28 4.90
C GLN A 125 -0.04 -15.38 5.37
N HIS A 126 -1.02 -15.11 4.52
CA HIS A 126 -2.43 -15.29 4.86
C HIS A 126 -2.83 -16.76 5.04
N PHE A 127 -2.05 -17.69 4.53
CA PHE A 127 -2.34 -19.13 4.54
C PHE A 127 -1.38 -19.94 5.38
N GLN A 128 -0.12 -19.55 5.40
CA GLN A 128 0.93 -20.29 6.10
C GLN A 128 2.08 -19.38 6.50
N TYR A 129 2.66 -19.64 7.65
CA TYR A 129 3.95 -19.05 8.03
C TYR A 129 5.05 -19.58 7.11
N SER A 130 5.80 -18.69 6.49
CA SER A 130 6.89 -19.05 5.59
C SER A 130 8.18 -18.32 5.98
N THR A 131 9.15 -19.07 6.47
CA THR A 131 10.51 -18.59 6.77
C THR A 131 11.53 -19.00 5.70
N GLY A 132 11.09 -19.75 4.70
CA GLY A 132 11.97 -20.28 3.66
C GLY A 132 12.49 -19.20 2.73
N GLN A 133 13.76 -19.32 2.33
CA GLN A 133 14.29 -18.53 1.21
C GLN A 133 13.64 -19.03 -0.09
N LEU A 134 12.61 -18.30 -0.53
CA LEU A 134 11.93 -18.59 -1.78
C LEU A 134 12.50 -17.68 -2.88
N THR A 135 12.53 -18.17 -4.10
CA THR A 135 12.59 -17.30 -5.28
C THR A 135 11.19 -16.78 -5.61
N GLY A 136 11.08 -15.68 -6.37
CA GLY A 136 9.77 -15.14 -6.77
C GLY A 136 8.87 -16.18 -7.46
N ASN A 137 9.44 -17.02 -8.34
CA ASN A 137 8.71 -18.11 -9.00
C ASN A 137 8.25 -19.19 -8.00
N GLN A 138 9.04 -19.48 -6.97
CA GLN A 138 8.64 -20.43 -5.93
C GLN A 138 7.52 -19.87 -5.05
N ALA A 139 7.58 -18.58 -4.71
CA ALA A 139 6.51 -17.90 -3.97
C ALA A 139 5.18 -17.97 -4.73
N ILE A 140 5.19 -17.64 -6.03
CA ILE A 140 4.00 -17.74 -6.89
C ILE A 140 3.47 -19.16 -6.99
N ARG A 141 4.35 -20.17 -7.14
CA ARG A 141 3.94 -21.58 -7.18
C ARG A 141 3.33 -22.03 -5.85
N ALA A 142 3.89 -21.58 -4.73
CA ALA A 142 3.37 -21.88 -3.41
C ALA A 142 1.99 -21.23 -3.21
N LEU A 143 1.83 -19.97 -3.62
CA LEU A 143 0.56 -19.25 -3.55
C LEU A 143 -0.53 -19.94 -4.39
N LYS A 144 -0.21 -20.44 -5.57
CA LYS A 144 -1.16 -21.16 -6.43
C LYS A 144 -1.68 -22.47 -5.84
N LYS A 145 -1.09 -23.01 -4.79
CA LYS A 145 -1.69 -24.15 -4.06
C LYS A 145 -2.94 -23.72 -3.28
N PHE A 146 -3.00 -22.46 -2.86
CA PHE A 146 -4.14 -21.89 -2.12
C PHE A 146 -5.08 -21.10 -3.03
N ILE A 147 -4.51 -20.41 -4.03
CA ILE A 147 -5.24 -19.65 -5.04
C ILE A 147 -4.85 -20.17 -6.44
N PRO A 148 -5.44 -21.25 -6.94
CA PRO A 148 -5.05 -21.88 -8.21
C PRO A 148 -5.10 -20.90 -9.40
N GLU A 149 -6.09 -20.01 -9.43
CA GLU A 149 -6.32 -19.03 -10.50
C GLU A 149 -5.54 -17.72 -10.31
N TYR A 150 -4.55 -17.70 -9.39
CA TYR A 150 -3.75 -16.51 -9.16
C TYR A 150 -3.03 -16.04 -10.42
N GLU A 151 -3.26 -14.80 -10.78
CA GLU A 151 -2.55 -14.07 -11.82
C GLU A 151 -2.12 -12.69 -11.29
N LYS A 152 -0.91 -12.25 -11.65
CA LYS A 152 -0.48 -10.88 -11.35
C LYS A 152 -1.48 -9.88 -11.92
N SER A 153 -1.64 -8.75 -11.26
CA SER A 153 -2.60 -7.69 -11.59
C SER A 153 -4.08 -8.00 -11.37
N LYS A 154 -4.47 -9.23 -11.11
CA LYS A 154 -5.83 -9.55 -10.65
C LYS A 154 -5.94 -9.39 -9.14
N SER A 155 -7.03 -8.76 -8.68
CA SER A 155 -7.29 -8.64 -7.24
C SER A 155 -7.63 -10.01 -6.65
N VAL A 156 -6.96 -10.36 -5.56
CA VAL A 156 -7.23 -11.55 -4.73
C VAL A 156 -7.71 -11.15 -3.33
N PHE A 157 -8.00 -9.88 -3.11
CA PHE A 157 -8.32 -9.31 -1.80
C PHE A 157 -9.42 -10.05 -1.07
N PHE A 158 -10.54 -10.35 -1.74
CA PHE A 158 -11.68 -11.04 -1.11
C PHE A 158 -11.37 -12.46 -0.62
N GLN A 159 -10.31 -13.08 -1.15
CA GLN A 159 -9.84 -14.39 -0.69
C GLN A 159 -8.91 -14.27 0.53
N LEU A 160 -8.36 -13.09 0.78
CA LEU A 160 -7.36 -12.80 1.81
C LEU A 160 -7.93 -11.98 2.98
N GLU A 161 -8.99 -11.20 2.75
CA GLU A 161 -9.52 -10.21 3.69
C GLU A 161 -9.77 -10.78 5.10
N SER A 162 -10.31 -11.98 5.19
CA SER A 162 -10.64 -12.62 6.48
C SER A 162 -9.42 -13.09 7.28
N SER A 163 -8.24 -13.15 6.66
CA SER A 163 -7.00 -13.67 7.26
C SER A 163 -5.88 -12.62 7.34
N VAL A 164 -6.23 -11.32 7.23
CA VAL A 164 -5.23 -10.23 7.35
C VAL A 164 -4.51 -10.26 8.70
N ASP A 165 -5.23 -10.49 9.80
CA ASP A 165 -4.61 -10.55 11.14
C ASP A 165 -3.63 -11.71 11.23
N ILE A 166 -3.94 -12.86 10.65
CA ILE A 166 -3.04 -14.02 10.56
C ILE A 166 -1.77 -13.67 9.77
N ALA A 167 -1.94 -12.96 8.65
CA ALA A 167 -0.79 -12.54 7.84
C ALA A 167 0.11 -11.54 8.58
N VAL A 168 -0.46 -10.65 9.38
CA VAL A 168 0.28 -9.71 10.23
C VAL A 168 1.08 -10.46 11.32
N ASP A 169 0.49 -11.48 11.94
CA ASP A 169 1.17 -12.29 12.96
C ASP A 169 2.31 -13.14 12.36
N HIS A 170 2.24 -13.47 11.08
CA HIS A 170 3.25 -14.22 10.34
C HIS A 170 4.39 -13.34 9.77
N ALA A 171 4.20 -12.04 9.66
CA ALA A 171 5.16 -11.13 9.04
C ALA A 171 6.19 -10.63 10.05
#